data_d9eca8b5b94f6ad0755fa7e0e7158c44
#
_entry.id   d9eca8b5b94f6ad0755fa7e0e7158c44
#
_cell.length_a   1.000
_cell.length_b   1.000
_cell.length_c   1.000
_cell.angle_alpha   90.00
_cell.angle_beta   90.00
_cell.angle_gamma   90.00
#
_symmetry.space_group_name_H-M   'P 1'
#
loop_
_entity.id
_entity.type
_entity.pdbx_description
1 polymer ?
#
loop_
_entity_poly.entity_id
_entity_poly.type
_entity_poly.pdbx_seq_one_letter_code
_entity_poly.pdbx_strand_id
1 'polypeptide(L)'
;MIAVYLLKYNMNKEDIILKLKQIKYPGYNRDIVSFGIVKDLTLSDSSINLELTLQAEDTIIDQIRSNIYSILKQNFNNLEINIKLSSIENNQKNIVGDIKALKDVKNIIAIASGKGGVGKSTTTVNLASVLSESLKVGILDLDIYGPSLPTALGCSEKPNMNSDNLLVPIKKHGMKLMSFGFLNEEAAPTIWRGPMVSRMTQQFFEQVDWGELDVLLLDLPPGTGDIQLTLVQKIALSGALIITTPQDLALLDVKKASDMFNKLNTPILGVIENMSNLALRGHIKDLKGELISGVITINDNQYPINNGSFSIDLEIFKGKGGYDESHRLNVPLLSQIPIDSDLALCTDKGTPYVYEHKNTYTRSCY
;
A
#
# COMPACT_ATOMS: atom_id res chain seq x y z
N MET A 1 -17.24 0.32 -55.14
CA MET A 1 -16.41 -0.72 -54.56
C MET A 1 -15.41 -0.17 -53.53
N ILE A 2 -14.94 1.07 -53.66
CA ILE A 2 -13.97 1.69 -52.71
C ILE A 2 -14.64 2.13 -51.36
N ALA A 3 -15.93 2.55 -51.39
CA ALA A 3 -16.65 2.96 -50.17
C ALA A 3 -17.01 1.82 -49.22
N VAL A 4 -17.11 0.60 -49.72
CA VAL A 4 -17.35 -0.63 -48.87
C VAL A 4 -16.04 -1.12 -48.24
N TYR A 5 -14.90 -0.75 -48.82
CA TYR A 5 -13.58 -1.08 -48.24
C TYR A 5 -13.17 -0.15 -47.11
N LEU A 6 -13.65 1.10 -47.08
CA LEU A 6 -13.36 2.07 -46.03
C LEU A 6 -14.23 1.96 -44.79
N LEU A 7 -15.36 1.24 -44.86
CA LEU A 7 -16.22 0.95 -43.69
C LEU A 7 -15.82 -0.29 -42.88
N LYS A 8 -14.81 -1.04 -43.28
CA LYS A 8 -14.43 -2.31 -42.71
C LYS A 8 -13.31 -2.23 -41.67
N TYR A 9 -12.62 -1.11 -41.53
CA TYR A 9 -11.48 -0.99 -40.62
C TYR A 9 -11.38 0.40 -39.97
N ASN A 10 -12.38 0.77 -39.17
CA ASN A 10 -12.17 1.81 -38.16
C ASN A 10 -11.92 1.13 -36.81
N MET A 11 -11.02 0.14 -36.82
CA MET A 11 -10.59 -0.52 -35.60
C MET A 11 -9.59 0.39 -34.89
N ASN A 12 -9.94 0.85 -33.71
CA ASN A 12 -9.08 1.68 -32.89
C ASN A 12 -8.52 0.89 -31.68
N LYS A 13 -7.52 1.43 -31.02
CA LYS A 13 -6.94 0.82 -29.81
C LYS A 13 -7.99 0.60 -28.71
N GLU A 14 -9.00 1.45 -28.64
CA GLU A 14 -10.06 1.40 -27.64
C GLU A 14 -10.92 0.15 -27.76
N ASP A 15 -11.20 -0.30 -28.98
CA ASP A 15 -11.96 -1.54 -29.22
C ASP A 15 -11.21 -2.75 -28.69
N ILE A 16 -9.90 -2.80 -28.87
CA ILE A 16 -9.05 -3.87 -28.35
C ILE A 16 -9.01 -3.83 -26.82
N ILE A 17 -8.84 -2.64 -26.24
CA ILE A 17 -8.85 -2.46 -24.78
C ILE A 17 -10.16 -2.90 -24.16
N LEU A 18 -11.31 -2.59 -24.79
CA LEU A 18 -12.63 -3.04 -24.34
C LEU A 18 -12.75 -4.57 -24.31
N LYS A 19 -12.14 -5.26 -25.28
CA LYS A 19 -12.11 -6.74 -25.30
C LYS A 19 -11.18 -7.30 -24.22
N LEU A 20 -10.03 -6.69 -24.00
CA LEU A 20 -9.09 -7.09 -22.95
C LEU A 20 -9.64 -6.90 -21.54
N LYS A 21 -10.50 -5.89 -21.32
CA LYS A 21 -11.23 -5.70 -20.05
C LYS A 21 -12.21 -6.81 -19.71
N GLN A 22 -12.55 -7.69 -20.63
CA GLN A 22 -13.38 -8.86 -20.34
C GLN A 22 -12.59 -10.01 -19.69
N ILE A 23 -11.26 -9.95 -19.73
CA ILE A 23 -10.38 -10.97 -19.15
C ILE A 23 -10.07 -10.61 -17.71
N LYS A 24 -10.54 -11.44 -16.77
CA LYS A 24 -10.23 -11.28 -15.35
C LYS A 24 -8.87 -11.90 -15.01
N TYR A 25 -8.17 -11.27 -14.07
CA TYR A 25 -6.96 -11.86 -13.50
C TYR A 25 -7.35 -13.11 -12.68
N PRO A 26 -6.69 -14.26 -12.85
CA PRO A 26 -7.00 -15.46 -12.09
C PRO A 26 -6.96 -15.21 -10.57
N GLY A 27 -8.03 -15.61 -9.87
CA GLY A 27 -8.17 -15.40 -8.43
C GLY A 27 -8.68 -14.02 -8.00
N TYR A 28 -8.92 -13.08 -8.95
CA TYR A 28 -9.40 -11.72 -8.66
C TYR A 28 -10.60 -11.35 -9.50
N ASN A 29 -11.44 -10.41 -9.00
CA ASN A 29 -12.59 -9.89 -9.74
C ASN A 29 -12.24 -8.75 -10.72
N ARG A 30 -10.96 -8.43 -10.88
CA ARG A 30 -10.48 -7.30 -11.66
C ARG A 30 -9.93 -7.78 -13.02
N ASP A 31 -10.16 -6.99 -14.08
CA ASP A 31 -9.66 -7.28 -15.43
C ASP A 31 -8.16 -6.97 -15.58
N ILE A 32 -7.52 -7.60 -16.58
CA ILE A 32 -6.07 -7.50 -16.80
C ILE A 32 -5.60 -6.10 -17.22
N VAL A 33 -6.48 -5.28 -17.83
CA VAL A 33 -6.14 -3.89 -18.21
C VAL A 33 -6.13 -3.02 -16.97
N SER A 34 -7.19 -3.10 -16.16
CA SER A 34 -7.29 -2.39 -14.88
C SER A 34 -6.26 -2.87 -13.85
N PHE A 35 -5.74 -4.09 -14.00
CA PHE A 35 -4.65 -4.63 -13.20
C PHE A 35 -3.27 -4.07 -13.60
N GLY A 36 -3.20 -3.33 -14.73
CA GLY A 36 -1.95 -2.76 -15.23
C GLY A 36 -1.01 -3.76 -15.93
N ILE A 37 -1.54 -4.95 -16.31
CA ILE A 37 -0.76 -5.99 -16.98
C ILE A 37 -0.44 -5.62 -18.41
N VAL A 38 -1.34 -4.91 -19.08
CA VAL A 38 -1.14 -4.42 -20.45
C VAL A 38 -0.32 -3.15 -20.39
N LYS A 39 0.98 -3.26 -20.69
CA LYS A 39 1.93 -2.14 -20.65
C LYS A 39 1.86 -1.29 -21.91
N ASP A 40 1.81 -1.93 -23.06
CA ASP A 40 1.67 -1.23 -24.36
C ASP A 40 0.82 -2.05 -25.33
N LEU A 41 0.13 -1.33 -26.21
CA LEU A 41 -0.68 -1.87 -27.29
C LEU A 41 -0.38 -1.09 -28.57
N THR A 42 0.18 -1.76 -29.55
CA THR A 42 0.36 -1.21 -30.88
C THR A 42 -0.45 -1.99 -31.92
N LEU A 43 -1.14 -1.24 -32.78
CA LEU A 43 -1.97 -1.78 -33.83
C LEU A 43 -1.35 -1.38 -35.18
N SER A 44 -1.17 -2.36 -36.06
CA SER A 44 -0.78 -2.18 -37.47
C SER A 44 -1.85 -2.77 -38.40
N ASP A 45 -1.71 -2.54 -39.70
CA ASP A 45 -2.65 -3.04 -40.70
C ASP A 45 -2.80 -4.58 -40.70
N SER A 46 -1.80 -5.31 -40.20
CA SER A 46 -1.75 -6.77 -40.22
C SER A 46 -1.61 -7.41 -38.85
N SER A 47 -1.31 -6.66 -37.80
CA SER A 47 -1.02 -7.24 -36.49
C SER A 47 -1.44 -6.40 -35.31
N ILE A 48 -1.76 -7.08 -34.20
CA ILE A 48 -1.92 -6.54 -32.84
C ILE A 48 -0.70 -6.97 -32.05
N ASN A 49 0.09 -5.99 -31.58
CA ASN A 49 1.23 -6.28 -30.72
C ASN A 49 0.91 -5.81 -29.30
N LEU A 50 0.95 -6.73 -28.36
CA LEU A 50 0.72 -6.51 -26.93
C LEU A 50 2.00 -6.73 -26.18
N GLU A 51 2.38 -5.75 -25.34
CA GLU A 51 3.41 -5.90 -24.34
C GLU A 51 2.75 -6.08 -22.97
N LEU A 52 2.96 -7.23 -22.33
CA LEU A 52 2.44 -7.54 -21.01
C LEU A 52 3.57 -7.48 -19.98
N THR A 53 3.27 -6.87 -18.85
CA THR A 53 4.17 -6.87 -17.69
C THR A 53 3.48 -7.61 -16.55
N LEU A 54 4.02 -8.75 -16.14
CA LEU A 54 3.38 -9.65 -15.19
C LEU A 54 4.45 -10.44 -14.42
N GLN A 55 4.33 -10.44 -13.08
CA GLN A 55 5.07 -11.35 -12.19
C GLN A 55 4.06 -12.31 -11.56
N ALA A 56 4.02 -13.52 -12.05
CA ALA A 56 3.16 -14.58 -11.54
C ALA A 56 3.80 -15.94 -11.86
N GLU A 57 3.26 -17.01 -11.30
CA GLU A 57 3.64 -18.36 -11.68
C GLU A 57 3.35 -18.62 -13.17
N ASP A 58 4.19 -19.43 -13.81
CA ASP A 58 4.10 -19.73 -15.24
C ASP A 58 2.69 -20.19 -15.65
N THR A 59 2.00 -20.93 -14.80
CA THR A 59 0.62 -21.40 -15.01
C THR A 59 -0.37 -20.24 -15.17
N ILE A 60 -0.23 -19.18 -14.38
CA ILE A 60 -1.09 -17.99 -14.44
C ILE A 60 -0.74 -17.18 -15.68
N ILE A 61 0.53 -17.05 -16.00
CA ILE A 61 1.02 -16.36 -17.20
C ILE A 61 0.45 -17.02 -18.46
N ASP A 62 0.53 -18.34 -18.56
CA ASP A 62 0.03 -19.09 -19.71
C ASP A 62 -1.50 -19.01 -19.82
N GLN A 63 -2.21 -19.01 -18.71
CA GLN A 63 -3.67 -18.84 -18.67
C GLN A 63 -4.08 -17.45 -19.19
N ILE A 64 -3.41 -16.39 -18.76
CA ILE A 64 -3.67 -15.02 -19.22
C ILE A 64 -3.36 -14.89 -20.72
N ARG A 65 -2.22 -15.40 -21.19
CA ARG A 65 -1.86 -15.41 -22.62
C ARG A 65 -2.89 -16.14 -23.48
N SER A 66 -3.30 -17.32 -23.04
CA SER A 66 -4.31 -18.11 -23.74
C SER A 66 -5.66 -17.39 -23.84
N ASN A 67 -6.10 -16.76 -22.75
CA ASN A 67 -7.34 -15.98 -22.72
C ASN A 67 -7.27 -14.76 -23.64
N ILE A 68 -6.15 -14.02 -23.63
CA ILE A 68 -5.93 -12.88 -24.53
C ILE A 68 -5.97 -13.34 -25.99
N TYR A 69 -5.20 -14.39 -26.33
CA TYR A 69 -5.17 -14.91 -27.68
C TYR A 69 -6.56 -15.34 -28.16
N SER A 70 -7.30 -16.07 -27.31
CA SER A 70 -8.65 -16.55 -27.65
C SER A 70 -9.63 -15.41 -27.91
N ILE A 71 -9.69 -14.42 -27.02
CA ILE A 71 -10.61 -13.27 -27.16
C ILE A 71 -10.24 -12.42 -28.37
N LEU A 72 -8.97 -12.13 -28.57
CA LEU A 72 -8.54 -11.32 -29.70
C LEU A 72 -8.72 -12.07 -31.02
N LYS A 73 -8.45 -13.37 -31.09
CA LYS A 73 -8.64 -14.17 -32.31
C LYS A 73 -10.10 -14.32 -32.69
N GLN A 74 -11.01 -14.46 -31.71
CA GLN A 74 -12.45 -14.47 -31.97
C GLN A 74 -12.99 -13.18 -32.56
N ASN A 75 -12.44 -12.03 -32.16
CA ASN A 75 -12.95 -10.71 -32.57
C ASN A 75 -12.16 -10.11 -33.73
N PHE A 76 -10.90 -10.53 -33.93
CA PHE A 76 -9.95 -9.96 -34.90
C PHE A 76 -9.20 -11.07 -35.63
N ASN A 77 -9.94 -12.00 -36.26
CA ASN A 77 -9.44 -13.23 -36.86
C ASN A 77 -8.44 -13.03 -38.01
N ASN A 78 -8.47 -11.86 -38.67
CA ASN A 78 -7.63 -11.55 -39.81
C ASN A 78 -6.27 -10.91 -39.42
N LEU A 79 -6.05 -10.63 -38.15
CA LEU A 79 -4.83 -10.03 -37.65
C LEU A 79 -3.93 -11.06 -36.99
N GLU A 80 -2.64 -10.86 -37.11
CA GLU A 80 -1.64 -11.59 -36.34
C GLU A 80 -1.58 -11.02 -34.94
N ILE A 81 -1.58 -11.89 -33.91
CA ILE A 81 -1.56 -11.51 -32.51
C ILE A 81 -0.20 -11.85 -31.92
N ASN A 82 0.57 -10.81 -31.61
CA ASN A 82 1.89 -10.94 -31.01
C ASN A 82 1.83 -10.49 -29.56
N ILE A 83 2.08 -11.42 -28.63
CA ILE A 83 2.10 -11.15 -27.19
C ILE A 83 3.53 -11.32 -26.70
N LYS A 84 4.15 -10.20 -26.36
CA LYS A 84 5.46 -10.14 -25.75
C LYS A 84 5.31 -9.99 -24.23
N LEU A 85 5.92 -10.91 -23.48
CA LEU A 85 6.13 -10.71 -22.05
C LEU A 85 7.39 -9.89 -21.91
N SER A 86 7.26 -8.68 -21.40
CA SER A 86 8.40 -8.01 -20.80
C SER A 86 8.50 -8.54 -19.39
N SER A 87 9.56 -9.29 -19.11
CA SER A 87 10.04 -9.37 -17.75
C SER A 87 10.13 -7.91 -17.25
N ILE A 88 9.71 -7.66 -16.02
CA ILE A 88 10.13 -6.45 -15.34
C ILE A 88 11.66 -6.60 -15.24
N GLU A 89 12.36 -6.39 -16.35
CA GLU A 89 13.75 -6.00 -16.25
C GLU A 89 13.69 -4.71 -15.46
N ASN A 90 14.23 -4.77 -14.27
CA ASN A 90 14.53 -3.60 -13.46
C ASN A 90 15.38 -2.63 -14.29
N ASN A 91 14.75 -1.92 -15.24
CA ASN A 91 15.34 -0.77 -15.93
C ASN A 91 15.56 0.41 -14.97
N GLN A 92 15.43 0.16 -13.65
CA GLN A 92 15.93 1.04 -12.60
C GLN A 92 17.44 0.88 -12.33
N LYS A 93 18.15 0.06 -13.13
CA LYS A 93 19.61 -0.16 -12.95
C LYS A 93 20.50 1.07 -13.13
N ASN A 94 19.98 2.26 -13.44
CA ASN A 94 20.82 3.40 -13.78
C ASN A 94 20.70 4.65 -12.90
N ILE A 95 20.01 4.63 -11.76
CA ILE A 95 19.96 5.82 -10.88
C ILE A 95 20.26 5.51 -9.41
N VAL A 96 20.18 4.25 -9.00
CA VAL A 96 20.53 3.86 -7.63
C VAL A 96 21.87 3.16 -7.67
N GLY A 97 22.91 3.84 -7.21
CA GLY A 97 24.16 3.16 -6.86
C GLY A 97 23.81 1.99 -5.94
N ASP A 98 24.45 0.84 -6.15
CA ASP A 98 24.29 -0.36 -5.33
C ASP A 98 24.41 0.02 -3.84
N ILE A 99 23.29 0.29 -3.17
CA ILE A 99 23.29 0.48 -1.73
C ILE A 99 23.51 -0.90 -1.12
N LYS A 100 24.77 -1.18 -0.84
CA LYS A 100 25.26 -2.50 -0.39
C LYS A 100 24.46 -3.05 0.80
N ALA A 101 23.96 -2.17 1.67
CA ALA A 101 23.19 -2.54 2.85
C ALA A 101 21.76 -3.05 2.53
N LEU A 102 21.23 -2.76 1.35
CA LEU A 102 19.89 -3.18 0.92
C LEU A 102 19.89 -4.33 -0.11
N LYS A 103 21.05 -4.85 -0.48
CA LYS A 103 21.21 -5.88 -1.52
C LYS A 103 20.46 -7.19 -1.22
N ASP A 104 20.32 -7.53 0.06
CA ASP A 104 19.70 -8.77 0.53
C ASP A 104 18.23 -8.54 0.96
N VAL A 105 17.65 -7.36 0.65
CA VAL A 105 16.24 -7.02 0.86
C VAL A 105 15.48 -7.25 -0.46
N LYS A 106 14.53 -8.19 -0.46
CA LYS A 106 13.81 -8.56 -1.69
C LYS A 106 12.85 -7.47 -2.17
N ASN A 107 12.09 -6.89 -1.23
CA ASN A 107 11.09 -5.87 -1.53
C ASN A 107 11.21 -4.69 -0.58
N ILE A 108 11.18 -3.49 -1.12
CA ILE A 108 11.18 -2.25 -0.36
C ILE A 108 9.89 -1.50 -0.68
N ILE A 109 9.03 -1.36 0.30
CA ILE A 109 7.70 -0.77 0.14
C ILE A 109 7.61 0.53 0.95
N ALA A 110 7.31 1.63 0.28
CA ALA A 110 7.07 2.91 0.93
C ALA A 110 5.65 2.98 1.48
N ILE A 111 5.50 3.42 2.74
CA ILE A 111 4.22 3.77 3.34
C ILE A 111 4.14 5.29 3.40
N ALA A 112 3.21 5.86 2.66
CA ALA A 112 3.11 7.30 2.46
C ALA A 112 1.73 7.83 2.79
N SER A 113 1.67 9.10 3.17
CA SER A 113 0.42 9.83 3.39
C SER A 113 0.55 11.29 2.97
N GLY A 114 -0.53 11.88 2.52
CA GLY A 114 -0.56 13.29 2.11
C GLY A 114 -0.45 14.26 3.29
N LYS A 115 -0.88 13.87 4.49
CA LYS A 115 -0.85 14.71 5.70
C LYS A 115 -0.51 13.88 6.93
N GLY A 116 -0.11 14.56 8.01
CA GLY A 116 0.05 13.96 9.34
C GLY A 116 -1.27 13.59 9.99
N GLY A 117 -1.22 12.68 10.98
CA GLY A 117 -2.38 12.31 11.79
C GLY A 117 -3.38 11.34 11.13
N VAL A 118 -3.06 10.75 9.97
CA VAL A 118 -3.93 9.74 9.30
C VAL A 118 -3.70 8.32 9.83
N GLY A 119 -2.82 8.13 10.81
CA GLY A 119 -2.48 6.82 11.37
C GLY A 119 -1.49 6.01 10.53
N LYS A 120 -0.65 6.67 9.72
CA LYS A 120 0.35 6.03 8.86
C LYS A 120 1.24 5.06 9.63
N SER A 121 1.92 5.52 10.68
CA SER A 121 2.86 4.71 11.45
C SER A 121 2.18 3.58 12.23
N THR A 122 0.98 3.83 12.77
CA THR A 122 0.15 2.77 13.40
C THR A 122 -0.21 1.68 12.37
N THR A 123 -0.59 2.09 11.15
CA THR A 123 -0.86 1.14 10.05
C THR A 123 0.40 0.39 9.66
N THR A 124 1.55 1.08 9.54
CA THR A 124 2.85 0.45 9.23
C THR A 124 3.21 -0.63 10.24
N VAL A 125 3.10 -0.33 11.53
CA VAL A 125 3.42 -1.26 12.63
C VAL A 125 2.54 -2.50 12.58
N ASN A 126 1.22 -2.33 12.46
CA ASN A 126 0.29 -3.46 12.47
C ASN A 126 0.40 -4.30 11.19
N LEU A 127 0.55 -3.68 10.03
CA LEU A 127 0.81 -4.38 8.77
C LEU A 127 2.11 -5.19 8.83
N ALA A 128 3.21 -4.58 9.30
CA ALA A 128 4.48 -5.27 9.46
C ALA A 128 4.36 -6.47 10.42
N SER A 129 3.59 -6.30 11.50
CA SER A 129 3.38 -7.34 12.50
C SER A 129 2.62 -8.54 11.93
N VAL A 130 1.60 -8.32 11.10
CA VAL A 130 0.90 -9.42 10.40
C VAL A 130 1.83 -10.09 9.39
N LEU A 131 2.56 -9.31 8.59
CA LEU A 131 3.50 -9.86 7.61
C LEU A 131 4.61 -10.68 8.29
N SER A 132 5.05 -10.29 9.49
CA SER A 132 6.12 -10.99 10.22
C SER A 132 5.72 -12.39 10.72
N GLU A 133 4.44 -12.74 10.68
CA GLU A 133 3.98 -14.09 11.00
C GLU A 133 4.49 -15.15 9.99
N SER A 134 4.83 -14.73 8.75
CA SER A 134 5.28 -15.63 7.69
C SER A 134 6.50 -15.16 6.91
N LEU A 135 6.91 -13.90 7.06
CA LEU A 135 7.98 -13.26 6.31
C LEU A 135 9.04 -12.66 7.25
N LYS A 136 10.26 -12.49 6.73
CA LYS A 136 11.31 -11.70 7.39
C LYS A 136 11.06 -10.22 7.10
N VAL A 137 10.57 -9.46 8.07
CA VAL A 137 10.15 -8.07 7.91
C VAL A 137 11.07 -7.11 8.64
N GLY A 138 11.34 -5.97 8.00
CA GLY A 138 11.97 -4.80 8.60
C GLY A 138 11.06 -3.58 8.52
N ILE A 139 11.22 -2.66 9.47
CA ILE A 139 10.62 -1.32 9.43
C ILE A 139 11.73 -0.29 9.57
N LEU A 140 11.75 0.69 8.67
CA LEU A 140 12.58 1.86 8.76
C LEU A 140 11.69 3.10 8.85
N ASP A 141 11.67 3.72 10.05
CA ASP A 141 10.95 4.96 10.31
C ASP A 141 11.83 6.16 9.91
N LEU A 142 11.39 6.86 8.90
CA LEU A 142 12.03 8.02 8.30
C LEU A 142 11.38 9.35 8.70
N ASP A 143 10.41 9.33 9.63
CA ASP A 143 9.81 10.55 10.17
C ASP A 143 10.72 11.17 11.24
N ILE A 144 11.57 12.09 10.79
CA ILE A 144 12.56 12.75 11.65
C ILE A 144 11.91 13.70 12.65
N TYR A 145 10.79 14.30 12.26
CA TYR A 145 10.12 15.32 13.07
C TYR A 145 9.21 14.73 14.14
N GLY A 146 8.73 13.51 13.93
CA GLY A 146 7.84 12.84 14.87
C GLY A 146 8.03 11.32 14.83
N PRO A 147 9.26 10.82 15.10
CA PRO A 147 9.53 9.40 15.05
C PRO A 147 8.65 8.67 16.07
N SER A 148 7.69 7.90 15.58
CA SER A 148 6.68 7.25 16.42
C SER A 148 6.93 5.75 16.63
N LEU A 149 7.80 5.15 15.82
CA LEU A 149 8.08 3.71 15.87
C LEU A 149 8.57 3.23 17.24
N PRO A 150 9.50 3.94 17.94
CA PRO A 150 9.95 3.52 19.27
C PRO A 150 8.79 3.40 20.26
N THR A 151 7.90 4.40 20.28
CA THR A 151 6.73 4.42 21.17
C THR A 151 5.72 3.34 20.77
N ALA A 152 5.37 3.25 19.49
CA ALA A 152 4.36 2.32 18.99
C ALA A 152 4.74 0.84 19.16
N LEU A 153 6.04 0.54 19.34
CA LEU A 153 6.55 -0.80 19.61
C LEU A 153 7.12 -0.97 21.01
N GLY A 154 7.01 0.04 21.88
CA GLY A 154 7.52 0.00 23.25
C GLY A 154 9.02 -0.29 23.29
N CYS A 155 9.79 0.32 22.40
CA CYS A 155 11.21 0.05 22.20
C CYS A 155 12.04 1.26 22.58
N SER A 156 12.82 1.17 23.67
CA SER A 156 13.72 2.23 24.16
C SER A 156 15.20 1.89 23.96
N GLU A 157 15.50 0.76 23.36
CA GLU A 157 16.87 0.30 23.13
C GLU A 157 17.53 1.18 22.05
N LYS A 158 18.87 1.36 22.18
CA LYS A 158 19.68 2.00 21.14
C LYS A 158 20.32 0.93 20.24
N PRO A 159 20.38 1.15 18.92
CA PRO A 159 21.07 0.23 18.03
C PRO A 159 22.57 0.20 18.32
N ASN A 160 23.16 -0.99 18.33
CA ASN A 160 24.59 -1.18 18.44
C ASN A 160 25.26 -1.16 17.07
N MET A 161 26.56 -0.96 17.03
CA MET A 161 27.36 -1.14 15.82
C MET A 161 28.01 -2.52 15.82
N ASN A 162 28.08 -3.15 14.63
CA ASN A 162 28.82 -4.39 14.44
C ASN A 162 30.34 -4.12 14.15
N SER A 163 31.12 -5.18 13.94
CA SER A 163 32.55 -5.10 13.61
C SER A 163 32.84 -4.32 12.33
N ASP A 164 31.89 -4.21 11.43
CA ASP A 164 32.04 -3.51 10.14
C ASP A 164 31.58 -2.06 10.21
N ASN A 165 31.33 -1.54 11.42
CA ASN A 165 30.79 -0.22 11.70
C ASN A 165 29.39 0.03 11.08
N LEU A 166 28.57 -1.02 10.95
CA LEU A 166 27.18 -0.92 10.55
C LEU A 166 26.27 -0.92 11.78
N LEU A 167 25.20 -0.15 11.73
CA LEU A 167 24.15 -0.16 12.75
C LEU A 167 23.36 -1.47 12.68
N VAL A 168 23.26 -2.16 13.80
CA VAL A 168 22.47 -3.40 13.91
C VAL A 168 21.03 -3.03 14.24
N PRO A 169 20.04 -3.39 13.39
CA PRO A 169 18.65 -3.13 13.68
C PRO A 169 18.19 -3.78 14.98
N ILE A 170 17.37 -3.08 15.73
CA ILE A 170 16.74 -3.61 16.94
C ILE A 170 15.78 -4.72 16.53
N LYS A 171 15.80 -5.85 17.25
CA LYS A 171 14.89 -6.97 17.00
C LYS A 171 13.78 -6.96 18.04
N LYS A 172 12.54 -6.77 17.60
CA LYS A 172 11.37 -6.84 18.46
C LYS A 172 10.15 -7.35 17.69
N HIS A 173 9.31 -8.11 18.35
CA HIS A 173 8.11 -8.72 17.75
C HIS A 173 8.38 -9.50 16.44
N GLY A 174 9.54 -10.16 16.33
CA GLY A 174 9.92 -10.89 15.11
C GLY A 174 10.40 -10.02 13.95
N MET A 175 10.42 -8.70 14.11
CA MET A 175 10.81 -7.72 13.09
C MET A 175 12.19 -7.09 13.39
N LYS A 176 12.85 -6.58 12.35
CA LYS A 176 14.02 -5.70 12.44
C LYS A 176 13.59 -4.25 12.35
N LEU A 177 14.03 -3.42 13.30
CA LEU A 177 13.55 -2.06 13.47
C LEU A 177 14.70 -1.06 13.42
N MET A 178 14.51 0.03 12.68
CA MET A 178 15.36 1.21 12.71
C MET A 178 14.52 2.48 12.63
N SER A 179 14.87 3.48 13.42
CA SER A 179 14.16 4.77 13.48
C SER A 179 15.14 5.87 13.84
N PHE A 180 14.89 7.08 13.36
CA PHE A 180 15.54 8.29 13.85
C PHE A 180 15.33 8.46 15.35
N GLY A 181 14.19 7.99 15.89
CA GLY A 181 13.90 8.06 17.32
C GLY A 181 14.86 7.27 18.20
N PHE A 182 15.52 6.23 17.68
CA PHE A 182 16.53 5.49 18.44
C PHE A 182 17.88 6.20 18.55
N LEU A 183 18.14 7.20 17.70
CA LEU A 183 19.40 7.95 17.66
C LEU A 183 19.32 9.29 18.38
N ASN A 184 18.11 9.79 18.65
CA ASN A 184 17.94 11.04 19.39
C ASN A 184 18.25 10.83 20.87
N GLU A 185 19.17 11.64 21.41
CA GLU A 185 19.35 11.75 22.83
C GLU A 185 18.18 12.52 23.45
N GLU A 186 17.68 12.07 24.60
CA GLU A 186 16.56 12.68 25.30
C GLU A 186 16.73 14.19 25.44
N ALA A 187 15.68 14.91 25.05
CA ALA A 187 15.40 16.31 25.41
C ALA A 187 16.21 17.46 24.76
N ALA A 188 17.05 17.25 23.77
CA ALA A 188 17.60 18.40 23.04
C ALA A 188 16.75 18.69 21.80
N PRO A 189 16.18 19.91 21.63
CA PRO A 189 15.52 20.29 20.39
C PRO A 189 16.56 20.37 19.28
N THR A 190 16.76 19.26 18.59
CA THR A 190 17.67 19.20 17.44
C THR A 190 16.99 19.88 16.27
N ILE A 191 17.48 21.05 15.87
CA ILE A 191 17.00 21.73 14.67
C ILE A 191 17.56 21.01 13.44
N TRP A 192 16.78 20.10 12.89
CA TRP A 192 17.13 19.37 11.67
C TRP A 192 17.03 20.30 10.45
N ARG A 193 18.15 20.56 9.80
CA ARG A 193 18.19 21.29 8.53
C ARG A 193 18.19 20.29 7.36
N GLY A 194 17.54 20.64 6.25
CA GLY A 194 17.38 19.75 5.08
C GLY A 194 18.64 18.95 4.67
N PRO A 195 19.84 19.58 4.56
CA PRO A 195 21.07 18.84 4.23
C PRO A 195 21.50 17.79 5.27
N MET A 196 21.22 18.04 6.56
CA MET A 196 21.50 17.08 7.64
C MET A 196 20.57 15.88 7.57
N VAL A 197 19.27 16.16 7.35
CA VAL A 197 18.25 15.11 7.14
C VAL A 197 18.64 14.20 5.99
N SER A 198 18.98 14.77 4.84
CA SER A 198 19.38 14.01 3.66
C SER A 198 20.62 13.14 3.92
N ARG A 199 21.60 13.64 4.67
CA ARG A 199 22.82 12.91 5.03
C ARG A 199 22.52 11.74 5.96
N MET A 200 21.74 11.97 7.02
CA MET A 200 21.38 10.91 7.99
C MET A 200 20.51 9.83 7.36
N THR A 201 19.58 10.22 6.51
CA THR A 201 18.77 9.26 5.76
C THR A 201 19.65 8.38 4.87
N GLN A 202 20.62 8.98 4.19
CA GLN A 202 21.60 8.22 3.41
C GLN A 202 22.37 7.23 4.27
N GLN A 203 22.76 7.62 5.50
CA GLN A 203 23.42 6.72 6.45
C GLN A 203 22.52 5.53 6.82
N PHE A 204 21.21 5.73 7.02
CA PHE A 204 20.29 4.62 7.29
C PHE A 204 20.16 3.62 6.13
N PHE A 205 20.30 4.08 4.90
CA PHE A 205 20.30 3.19 3.76
C PHE A 205 21.64 2.47 3.56
N GLU A 206 22.76 3.16 3.85
CA GLU A 206 24.10 2.65 3.57
C GLU A 206 24.74 1.92 4.75
N GLN A 207 24.36 2.26 5.99
CA GLN A 207 25.07 1.85 7.22
C GLN A 207 24.21 1.03 8.19
N VAL A 208 23.07 0.49 7.75
CA VAL A 208 22.28 -0.44 8.57
C VAL A 208 22.46 -1.87 8.06
N ASP A 209 22.84 -2.78 8.94
CA ASP A 209 22.97 -4.20 8.64
C ASP A 209 21.60 -4.90 8.65
N TRP A 210 20.84 -4.68 7.58
CA TRP A 210 19.53 -5.32 7.43
C TRP A 210 19.63 -6.84 7.27
N GLY A 211 20.71 -7.34 6.62
CA GLY A 211 20.82 -8.74 6.20
C GLY A 211 19.64 -9.14 5.33
N GLU A 212 19.30 -10.42 5.31
CA GLU A 212 18.17 -10.92 4.53
C GLU A 212 16.84 -10.45 5.09
N LEU A 213 16.01 -9.84 4.22
CA LEU A 213 14.62 -9.50 4.45
C LEU A 213 13.77 -9.84 3.22
N ASP A 214 12.54 -10.33 3.46
CA ASP A 214 11.54 -10.49 2.40
C ASP A 214 10.90 -9.13 2.08
N VAL A 215 10.66 -8.31 3.12
CA VAL A 215 10.06 -6.97 2.99
C VAL A 215 10.70 -5.99 3.97
N LEU A 216 11.05 -4.81 3.49
CA LEU A 216 11.38 -3.64 4.29
C LEU A 216 10.30 -2.56 4.06
N LEU A 217 9.56 -2.21 5.10
CA LEU A 217 8.59 -1.12 5.08
C LEU A 217 9.28 0.18 5.46
N LEU A 218 9.17 1.19 4.60
CA LEU A 218 9.66 2.53 4.85
C LEU A 218 8.51 3.41 5.31
N ASP A 219 8.47 3.76 6.59
CA ASP A 219 7.49 4.72 7.13
C ASP A 219 7.97 6.13 6.81
N LEU A 220 7.47 6.72 5.72
CA LEU A 220 7.91 8.02 5.21
C LEU A 220 7.38 9.16 6.08
N PRO A 221 8.05 10.32 6.14
CA PRO A 221 7.48 11.50 6.77
C PRO A 221 6.15 11.89 6.08
N PRO A 222 5.21 12.53 6.78
CA PRO A 222 3.96 12.96 6.17
C PRO A 222 4.16 14.10 5.16
N GLY A 223 3.25 14.23 4.20
CA GLY A 223 3.26 15.32 3.21
C GLY A 223 3.93 14.95 1.89
N THR A 224 4.37 15.97 1.15
CA THR A 224 4.92 15.84 -0.22
C THR A 224 6.16 16.71 -0.42
N GLY A 225 6.89 16.95 0.68
CA GLY A 225 8.04 17.84 0.68
C GLY A 225 9.29 17.26 0.00
N ASP A 226 10.28 18.14 -0.19
CA ASP A 226 11.57 17.79 -0.82
C ASP A 226 12.28 16.59 -0.17
N ILE A 227 12.03 16.36 1.12
CA ILE A 227 12.60 15.25 1.87
C ILE A 227 12.08 13.92 1.34
N GLN A 228 10.75 13.77 1.22
CA GLN A 228 10.15 12.55 0.66
C GLN A 228 10.64 12.30 -0.77
N LEU A 229 10.62 13.34 -1.61
CA LEU A 229 11.10 13.24 -2.99
C LEU A 229 12.55 12.75 -3.04
N THR A 230 13.44 13.34 -2.22
CA THR A 230 14.85 12.94 -2.13
C THR A 230 15.01 11.50 -1.67
N LEU A 231 14.19 11.05 -0.72
CA LEU A 231 14.22 9.69 -0.20
C LEU A 231 13.83 8.68 -1.27
N VAL A 232 12.69 8.92 -1.92
CA VAL A 232 12.15 8.01 -2.94
C VAL A 232 13.05 7.94 -4.18
N GLN A 233 13.73 9.03 -4.53
CA GLN A 233 14.69 9.05 -5.66
C GLN A 233 15.96 8.23 -5.44
N LYS A 234 16.35 8.03 -4.18
CA LYS A 234 17.62 7.33 -3.86
C LYS A 234 17.48 5.82 -3.73
N ILE A 235 16.26 5.29 -3.68
CA ILE A 235 16.00 3.88 -3.41
C ILE A 235 15.15 3.29 -4.54
N ALA A 236 15.52 2.10 -4.97
CA ALA A 236 14.68 1.30 -5.87
C ALA A 236 13.50 0.71 -5.08
N LEU A 237 12.39 1.44 -5.01
CA LEU A 237 11.17 0.96 -4.36
C LEU A 237 10.48 -0.09 -5.22
N SER A 238 10.08 -1.19 -4.59
CA SER A 238 9.19 -2.19 -5.21
C SER A 238 7.77 -1.64 -5.40
N GLY A 239 7.37 -0.68 -4.56
CA GLY A 239 6.10 0.01 -4.66
C GLY A 239 5.81 0.92 -3.47
N ALA A 240 4.64 1.56 -3.52
CA ALA A 240 4.16 2.42 -2.45
C ALA A 240 2.73 2.06 -2.04
N LEU A 241 2.43 2.12 -0.74
CA LEU A 241 1.09 2.10 -0.17
C LEU A 241 0.71 3.50 0.27
N ILE A 242 -0.49 3.93 -0.08
CA ILE A 242 -1.01 5.25 0.25
C ILE A 242 -2.00 5.13 1.40
N ILE A 243 -1.72 5.80 2.51
CA ILE A 243 -2.63 5.84 3.68
C ILE A 243 -3.38 7.17 3.68
N THR A 244 -4.69 7.11 3.78
CA THR A 244 -5.56 8.28 3.85
C THR A 244 -6.71 8.06 4.84
N THR A 245 -7.58 9.06 4.98
CA THR A 245 -8.84 9.01 5.75
C THR A 245 -10.00 9.35 4.81
N PRO A 246 -11.27 9.10 5.18
CA PRO A 246 -12.42 9.40 4.32
C PRO A 246 -12.58 10.88 3.96
N GLN A 247 -12.01 11.79 4.76
CA GLN A 247 -12.21 13.24 4.62
C GLN A 247 -11.75 13.78 3.25
N ASP A 248 -12.60 14.56 2.58
CA ASP A 248 -12.28 15.22 1.30
C ASP A 248 -11.06 16.14 1.39
N LEU A 249 -10.85 16.80 2.54
CA LEU A 249 -9.68 17.63 2.77
C LEU A 249 -8.37 16.83 2.71
N ALA A 250 -8.40 15.56 3.13
CA ALA A 250 -7.26 14.68 3.00
C ALA A 250 -6.92 14.33 1.56
N LEU A 251 -7.94 14.31 0.68
CA LEU A 251 -7.80 13.92 -0.71
C LEU A 251 -6.88 14.85 -1.50
N LEU A 252 -6.89 16.16 -1.22
CA LEU A 252 -6.03 17.12 -1.90
C LEU A 252 -4.53 16.86 -1.66
N ASP A 253 -4.17 16.50 -0.43
CA ASP A 253 -2.79 16.24 -0.07
C ASP A 253 -2.36 14.83 -0.50
N VAL A 254 -3.27 13.87 -0.45
CA VAL A 254 -3.04 12.51 -0.95
C VAL A 254 -2.76 12.50 -2.45
N LYS A 255 -3.50 13.30 -3.24
CA LYS A 255 -3.23 13.46 -4.68
C LYS A 255 -1.81 13.90 -4.97
N LYS A 256 -1.29 14.85 -4.19
CA LYS A 256 0.10 15.31 -4.36
C LYS A 256 1.11 14.19 -4.04
N ALA A 257 0.84 13.41 -2.97
CA ALA A 257 1.72 12.31 -2.58
C ALA A 257 1.74 11.20 -3.62
N SER A 258 0.58 10.79 -4.13
CA SER A 258 0.50 9.74 -5.16
C SER A 258 1.05 10.21 -6.50
N ASP A 259 0.81 11.46 -6.89
CA ASP A 259 1.38 12.03 -8.12
C ASP A 259 2.94 12.11 -8.07
N MET A 260 3.51 12.26 -6.88
CA MET A 260 4.97 12.17 -6.69
C MET A 260 5.49 10.78 -7.06
N PHE A 261 4.86 9.70 -6.57
CA PHE A 261 5.27 8.33 -6.90
C PHE A 261 5.10 8.03 -8.40
N ASN A 262 4.01 8.50 -9.00
CA ASN A 262 3.80 8.37 -10.44
C ASN A 262 4.90 9.06 -11.27
N LYS A 263 5.30 10.28 -10.88
CA LYS A 263 6.41 11.01 -11.54
C LYS A 263 7.76 10.29 -11.41
N LEU A 264 7.95 9.53 -10.36
CA LEU A 264 9.16 8.74 -10.12
C LEU A 264 9.08 7.32 -10.68
N ASN A 265 8.01 7.00 -11.42
CA ASN A 265 7.74 5.66 -11.94
C ASN A 265 7.73 4.57 -10.84
N THR A 266 7.40 4.94 -9.61
CA THR A 266 7.22 3.98 -8.51
C THR A 266 5.78 3.47 -8.54
N PRO A 267 5.54 2.16 -8.66
CA PRO A 267 4.20 1.62 -8.70
C PRO A 267 3.47 1.85 -7.38
N ILE A 268 2.23 2.36 -7.45
CA ILE A 268 1.36 2.44 -6.28
C ILE A 268 0.61 1.11 -6.19
N LEU A 269 0.84 0.36 -5.11
CA LEU A 269 0.28 -0.98 -4.89
C LEU A 269 -1.19 -0.92 -4.49
N GLY A 270 -1.60 0.16 -3.83
CA GLY A 270 -2.97 0.39 -3.42
C GLY A 270 -3.12 1.49 -2.40
N VAL A 271 -4.38 1.73 -2.01
CA VAL A 271 -4.78 2.71 -1.01
C VAL A 271 -5.34 1.98 0.20
N ILE A 272 -5.02 2.45 1.40
CA ILE A 272 -5.64 2.04 2.66
C ILE A 272 -6.36 3.26 3.24
N GLU A 273 -7.66 3.14 3.45
CA GLU A 273 -8.46 4.15 4.11
C GLU A 273 -8.55 3.85 5.60
N ASN A 274 -7.84 4.62 6.40
CA ASN A 274 -7.88 4.51 7.86
C ASN A 274 -8.95 5.43 8.46
N MET A 275 -9.43 5.10 9.65
CA MET A 275 -10.51 5.82 10.33
C MET A 275 -11.80 5.86 9.48
N SER A 276 -12.09 4.78 8.77
CA SER A 276 -13.20 4.69 7.82
C SER A 276 -14.56 4.86 8.48
N ASN A 277 -14.78 4.23 9.62
CA ASN A 277 -16.00 4.27 10.41
C ASN A 277 -15.69 4.00 11.88
N LEU A 278 -16.65 4.26 12.76
CA LEU A 278 -16.65 3.78 14.14
C LEU A 278 -17.52 2.53 14.22
N ALA A 279 -16.90 1.38 14.44
CA ALA A 279 -17.58 0.10 14.55
C ALA A 279 -18.03 -0.13 16.00
N LEU A 280 -19.33 -0.02 16.26
CA LEU A 280 -19.93 -0.34 17.56
C LEU A 280 -20.56 -1.72 17.49
N ARG A 281 -20.11 -2.61 18.36
CA ARG A 281 -20.59 -3.98 18.49
C ARG A 281 -20.89 -4.26 19.96
N GLY A 282 -22.00 -4.90 20.26
CA GLY A 282 -22.33 -5.16 21.64
C GLY A 282 -23.65 -5.88 21.84
N HIS A 283 -24.02 -5.96 23.12
CA HIS A 283 -25.26 -6.58 23.54
C HIS A 283 -26.05 -5.62 24.44
N ILE A 284 -27.35 -5.58 24.22
CA ILE A 284 -28.28 -4.84 25.06
C ILE A 284 -29.07 -5.83 25.90
N LYS A 285 -29.11 -5.57 27.22
CA LYS A 285 -29.89 -6.31 28.18
C LYS A 285 -30.82 -5.36 28.93
N ASP A 286 -31.97 -5.86 29.38
CA ASP A 286 -32.82 -5.11 30.28
C ASP A 286 -32.23 -5.07 31.72
N LEU A 287 -32.91 -4.40 32.65
CA LEU A 287 -32.48 -4.30 34.04
C LEU A 287 -32.48 -5.64 34.77
N LYS A 288 -33.13 -6.66 34.23
CA LYS A 288 -33.15 -8.03 34.75
C LYS A 288 -32.04 -8.89 34.14
N GLY A 289 -31.30 -8.37 33.18
CA GLY A 289 -30.21 -9.09 32.48
C GLY A 289 -30.67 -9.89 31.25
N GLU A 290 -31.94 -9.77 30.83
CA GLU A 290 -32.47 -10.46 29.67
C GLU A 290 -32.12 -9.70 28.37
N LEU A 291 -31.82 -10.45 27.30
CA LEU A 291 -31.49 -9.89 26.00
C LEU A 291 -32.71 -9.24 25.35
N ILE A 292 -32.59 -7.98 24.90
CA ILE A 292 -33.67 -7.21 24.29
C ILE A 292 -33.52 -7.24 22.77
N SER A 293 -34.64 -7.48 22.07
CA SER A 293 -34.73 -7.25 20.63
C SER A 293 -35.50 -5.97 20.37
N GLY A 294 -35.07 -5.20 19.34
CA GLY A 294 -35.71 -3.91 19.04
C GLY A 294 -34.93 -3.13 18.00
N VAL A 295 -34.97 -1.81 18.13
CA VAL A 295 -34.28 -0.87 17.22
C VAL A 295 -33.60 0.21 18.06
N ILE A 296 -32.35 0.50 17.74
CA ILE A 296 -31.64 1.70 18.23
C ILE A 296 -31.72 2.76 17.15
N THR A 297 -32.11 3.99 17.49
CA THR A 297 -32.06 5.13 16.59
C THR A 297 -30.88 6.03 16.96
N ILE A 298 -29.94 6.27 16.01
CA ILE A 298 -28.79 7.15 16.19
C ILE A 298 -28.75 8.10 14.99
N ASN A 299 -28.80 9.41 15.21
CA ASN A 299 -28.78 10.44 14.17
C ASN A 299 -29.81 10.12 13.05
N ASP A 300 -31.04 9.83 13.43
CA ASP A 300 -32.16 9.47 12.54
C ASP A 300 -32.03 8.14 11.77
N ASN A 301 -30.91 7.45 11.89
CA ASN A 301 -30.72 6.11 11.33
C ASN A 301 -31.16 5.03 12.33
N GLN A 302 -31.86 4.02 11.82
CA GLN A 302 -32.36 2.90 12.63
C GLN A 302 -31.50 1.65 12.43
N TYR A 303 -31.10 1.06 13.56
CA TYR A 303 -30.26 -0.14 13.59
C TYR A 303 -30.99 -1.25 14.36
N PRO A 304 -31.15 -2.45 13.77
CA PRO A 304 -31.83 -3.56 14.43
C PRO A 304 -31.00 -4.14 15.57
N ILE A 305 -31.70 -4.53 16.64
CA ILE A 305 -31.17 -5.34 17.74
C ILE A 305 -31.80 -6.72 17.62
N ASN A 306 -31.00 -7.73 17.36
CA ASN A 306 -31.47 -9.10 17.22
C ASN A 306 -30.95 -9.93 18.39
N ASN A 307 -31.89 -10.43 19.22
CA ASN A 307 -31.55 -11.21 20.41
C ASN A 307 -30.46 -10.53 21.26
N GLY A 308 -30.65 -9.25 21.54
CA GLY A 308 -29.74 -8.41 22.28
C GLY A 308 -28.51 -7.93 21.52
N SER A 309 -28.13 -8.56 20.42
CA SER A 309 -26.93 -8.19 19.65
C SER A 309 -27.18 -7.02 18.70
N PHE A 310 -26.28 -6.07 18.65
CA PHE A 310 -26.26 -5.00 17.66
C PHE A 310 -24.90 -4.85 16.98
N SER A 311 -24.93 -4.34 15.75
CA SER A 311 -23.76 -4.03 14.93
C SER A 311 -24.05 -2.73 14.21
N ILE A 312 -23.34 -1.67 14.56
CA ILE A 312 -23.53 -0.31 14.05
C ILE A 312 -22.19 0.20 13.53
N ASP A 313 -22.18 0.65 12.28
CA ASP A 313 -21.05 1.31 11.67
C ASP A 313 -21.41 2.79 11.47
N LEU A 314 -20.78 3.67 12.26
CA LEU A 314 -21.02 5.11 12.22
C LEU A 314 -19.92 5.79 11.40
N GLU A 315 -20.32 6.50 10.36
CA GLU A 315 -19.43 7.39 9.62
C GLU A 315 -19.13 8.63 10.45
N ILE A 316 -17.99 8.65 11.13
CA ILE A 316 -17.51 9.82 11.91
C ILE A 316 -16.99 10.89 10.94
N PHE A 317 -16.25 10.46 9.94
CA PHE A 317 -15.79 11.32 8.86
C PHE A 317 -16.60 11.05 7.61
N LYS A 318 -17.29 12.09 7.13
CA LYS A 318 -18.00 12.02 5.86
C LYS A 318 -17.02 12.20 4.71
N GLY A 319 -17.19 11.44 3.65
CA GLY A 319 -16.34 11.46 2.45
C GLY A 319 -16.02 10.06 1.97
N LYS A 320 -15.36 10.00 0.82
CA LYS A 320 -14.90 8.76 0.17
C LYS A 320 -13.45 8.85 -0.26
N GLY A 321 -12.62 9.56 0.51
CA GLY A 321 -11.27 9.94 0.11
C GLY A 321 -10.40 8.77 -0.34
N GLY A 322 -10.41 7.65 0.39
CA GLY A 322 -9.66 6.45 -0.02
C GLY A 322 -10.23 5.78 -1.27
N TYR A 323 -11.55 5.68 -1.34
CA TYR A 323 -12.23 5.12 -2.51
C TYR A 323 -11.97 5.96 -3.76
N ASP A 324 -12.18 7.29 -3.68
CA ASP A 324 -12.01 8.20 -4.81
C ASP A 324 -10.56 8.21 -5.30
N GLU A 325 -9.58 8.19 -4.39
CA GLU A 325 -8.18 8.15 -4.75
C GLU A 325 -7.78 6.81 -5.38
N SER A 326 -8.25 5.69 -4.85
CA SER A 326 -8.00 4.37 -5.45
C SER A 326 -8.54 4.28 -6.88
N HIS A 327 -9.73 4.85 -7.12
CA HIS A 327 -10.32 4.94 -8.46
C HIS A 327 -9.52 5.87 -9.38
N ARG A 328 -9.12 7.06 -8.90
CA ARG A 328 -8.30 8.01 -9.67
C ARG A 328 -6.98 7.39 -10.13
N LEU A 329 -6.35 6.65 -9.24
CA LEU A 329 -5.07 5.97 -9.50
C LEU A 329 -5.21 4.66 -10.26
N ASN A 330 -6.43 4.16 -10.40
CA ASN A 330 -6.72 2.83 -10.93
C ASN A 330 -5.98 1.71 -10.20
N VAL A 331 -5.92 1.82 -8.85
CA VAL A 331 -5.32 0.85 -7.94
C VAL A 331 -6.37 0.32 -6.95
N PRO A 332 -6.17 -0.83 -6.29
CA PRO A 332 -7.12 -1.34 -5.32
C PRO A 332 -7.22 -0.43 -4.08
N LEU A 333 -8.44 -0.28 -3.55
CA LEU A 333 -8.66 0.06 -2.15
C LEU A 333 -8.43 -1.23 -1.36
N LEU A 334 -7.26 -1.35 -0.75
CA LEU A 334 -6.81 -2.61 -0.11
C LEU A 334 -7.57 -2.88 1.16
N SER A 335 -7.83 -1.83 1.94
CA SER A 335 -8.52 -1.96 3.22
C SER A 335 -9.18 -0.66 3.65
N GLN A 336 -10.22 -0.81 4.49
CA GLN A 336 -10.88 0.25 5.24
C GLN A 336 -10.79 -0.11 6.73
N ILE A 337 -9.86 0.57 7.45
CA ILE A 337 -9.59 0.31 8.86
C ILE A 337 -10.51 1.18 9.71
N PRO A 338 -11.32 0.61 10.62
CA PRO A 338 -12.21 1.40 11.46
C PRO A 338 -11.46 2.17 12.54
N ILE A 339 -12.14 3.15 13.14
CA ILE A 339 -11.73 3.75 14.40
C ILE A 339 -11.97 2.70 15.48
N ASP A 340 -10.90 2.38 16.22
CA ASP A 340 -10.92 1.38 17.29
C ASP A 340 -10.12 1.92 18.48
N SER A 341 -10.77 2.01 19.65
CA SER A 341 -10.15 2.53 20.87
C SER A 341 -8.99 1.66 21.36
N ASP A 342 -9.12 0.35 21.16
CA ASP A 342 -8.09 -0.60 21.60
C ASP A 342 -6.85 -0.50 20.69
N LEU A 343 -7.03 -0.14 19.40
CA LEU A 343 -5.92 0.14 18.49
C LEU A 343 -5.07 1.32 19.00
N ALA A 344 -5.73 2.41 19.42
CA ALA A 344 -5.04 3.55 20.01
C ALA A 344 -4.34 3.17 21.32
N LEU A 345 -5.05 2.48 22.22
CA LEU A 345 -4.51 2.03 23.51
C LEU A 345 -3.30 1.09 23.35
N CYS A 346 -3.34 0.15 22.39
CA CYS A 346 -2.22 -0.74 22.08
C CYS A 346 -1.01 0.05 21.58
N THR A 347 -1.23 1.03 20.69
CA THR A 347 -0.17 1.90 20.18
C THR A 347 0.50 2.68 21.33
N ASP A 348 -0.27 3.24 22.27
CA ASP A 348 0.25 3.97 23.42
C ASP A 348 1.01 3.07 24.40
N LYS A 349 0.59 1.81 24.53
CA LYS A 349 1.29 0.79 25.33
C LYS A 349 2.54 0.22 24.66
N GLY A 350 2.77 0.52 23.39
CA GLY A 350 3.89 0.02 22.62
C GLY A 350 3.76 -1.45 22.23
N THR A 351 2.54 -1.93 22.01
CA THR A 351 2.25 -3.30 21.56
C THR A 351 1.42 -3.26 20.29
N PRO A 352 1.81 -3.95 19.21
CA PRO A 352 0.97 -4.03 18.01
C PRO A 352 -0.42 -4.62 18.34
N TYR A 353 -1.47 -3.92 17.90
CA TYR A 353 -2.86 -4.32 18.12
C TYR A 353 -3.15 -5.76 17.64
N VAL A 354 -2.59 -6.12 16.49
CA VAL A 354 -2.82 -7.40 15.82
C VAL A 354 -2.32 -8.62 16.62
N TYR A 355 -1.43 -8.43 17.60
CA TYR A 355 -0.97 -9.50 18.47
C TYR A 355 -1.91 -9.74 19.66
N GLU A 356 -2.49 -8.67 20.22
CA GLU A 356 -3.39 -8.77 21.37
C GLU A 356 -4.82 -9.15 20.92
N HIS A 357 -5.26 -8.69 19.76
CA HIS A 357 -6.63 -8.80 19.26
C HIS A 357 -6.76 -9.71 18.03
N LYS A 358 -6.37 -10.99 18.17
CA LYS A 358 -6.24 -11.94 17.05
C LYS A 358 -7.54 -12.22 16.26
N ASN A 359 -8.70 -12.09 16.88
CA ASN A 359 -10.00 -12.48 16.31
C ASN A 359 -10.95 -11.29 16.13
N THR A 360 -10.42 -10.09 15.89
CA THR A 360 -11.24 -8.89 15.69
C THR A 360 -11.38 -8.54 14.22
N TYR A 361 -12.46 -7.81 13.90
CA TYR A 361 -12.65 -7.25 12.57
C TYR A 361 -11.51 -6.30 12.21
N THR A 362 -11.10 -5.42 13.13
CA THR A 362 -10.00 -4.46 12.91
C THR A 362 -8.69 -5.17 12.52
N ARG A 363 -8.39 -6.33 13.14
CA ARG A 363 -7.21 -7.11 12.73
C ARG A 363 -7.33 -7.64 11.30
N SER A 364 -8.52 -8.08 10.90
CA SER A 364 -8.74 -8.61 9.54
C SER A 364 -8.59 -7.55 8.45
N CYS A 365 -8.51 -6.27 8.82
CA CYS A 365 -8.26 -5.16 7.92
C CYS A 365 -6.75 -4.99 7.59
N TYR A 366 -5.86 -5.66 8.32
CA TYR A 366 -4.42 -5.69 8.08
C TYR A 366 -3.99 -6.97 7.37
#